data_740fe17a4ddd0043c18d3c8878affbbb
#
_entry.id   740fe17a4ddd0043c18d3c8878affbbb
#
_cell.length_a   1.000
_cell.length_b   1.000
_cell.length_c   1.000
_cell.angle_alpha   90.00
_cell.angle_beta   90.00
_cell.angle_gamma   90.00
#
_symmetry.space_group_name_H-M   'P 1'
#
loop_
_entity.id
_entity.type
_entity.pdbx_description
1 polymer ?
#
loop_
_entity_poly.entity_id
_entity_poly.type
_entity_poly.pdbx_seq_one_letter_code
_entity_poly.pdbx_strand_id
1 'polypeptide(L)'
;MIGKYSCLNDWKLSHIVNNEPLCEYIYDLTYQTVTSVADMGEKIISRDEKSIAALMRALVIVGIAMAYMGNSRPASGSEHHLSHYFEVTGLLRGEPYFCHGIDVIYSTYVTAKLRHELQNIDSPKNKAFDADEWKNNIRRVYGVKDNTATADGIIALQEKLGWIYENKLPIYREKWSEIREVLADSPTPERVLEMLETVGLSLKDFECMYSVEKRRDAIRYAKDLKDRYSVLWMYEQVNLFATFS
;
A
#
# COMPACT_ATOMS: atom_id res chain seq x y z
N MET A 1 0.69 9.54 -9.47
CA MET A 1 0.51 8.49 -10.52
C MET A 1 1.27 7.22 -10.18
N ILE A 2 2.55 7.27 -9.83
CA ILE A 2 3.43 6.08 -9.61
C ILE A 2 2.85 5.04 -8.65
N GLY A 3 2.18 5.46 -7.57
CA GLY A 3 1.49 4.55 -6.64
C GLY A 3 0.48 3.59 -7.30
N LYS A 4 0.04 3.86 -8.54
CA LYS A 4 -0.91 3.00 -9.24
C LYS A 4 -0.32 1.62 -9.59
N TYR A 5 0.99 1.51 -9.80
CA TYR A 5 1.65 0.21 -9.92
C TYR A 5 1.42 -0.65 -8.66
N SER A 6 1.53 -0.04 -7.47
CA SER A 6 1.31 -0.71 -6.20
C SER A 6 -0.14 -1.20 -6.06
N CYS A 7 -1.12 -0.33 -6.31
CA CYS A 7 -2.53 -0.72 -6.15
C CYS A 7 -3.01 -1.75 -7.18
N LEU A 8 -2.51 -1.69 -8.42
CA LEU A 8 -2.81 -2.69 -9.44
C LEU A 8 -2.23 -4.05 -9.08
N ASN A 9 -1.00 -4.08 -8.59
CA ASN A 9 -0.36 -5.27 -8.07
C ASN A 9 -1.16 -5.88 -6.90
N ASP A 10 -1.58 -5.06 -5.93
CA ASP A 10 -2.43 -5.50 -4.83
C ASP A 10 -3.79 -6.03 -5.30
N TRP A 11 -4.34 -5.50 -6.39
CA TRP A 11 -5.61 -5.98 -6.95
C TRP A 11 -5.47 -7.38 -7.54
N LYS A 12 -4.43 -7.63 -8.36
CA LYS A 12 -4.11 -8.98 -8.85
C LYS A 12 -3.85 -9.94 -7.69
N LEU A 13 -3.07 -9.51 -6.69
CA LEU A 13 -2.79 -10.31 -5.51
C LEU A 13 -4.07 -10.71 -4.76
N SER A 14 -4.99 -9.77 -4.57
CA SER A 14 -6.28 -10.04 -3.94
C SER A 14 -7.18 -10.94 -4.79
N HIS A 15 -7.11 -10.81 -6.12
CA HIS A 15 -7.80 -11.72 -7.02
C HIS A 15 -7.34 -13.17 -6.81
N ILE A 16 -6.03 -13.40 -6.74
CA ILE A 16 -5.45 -14.75 -6.53
C ILE A 16 -5.80 -15.31 -5.16
N VAL A 17 -5.70 -14.48 -4.11
CA VAL A 17 -5.77 -14.94 -2.71
C VAL A 17 -7.20 -14.97 -2.17
N ASN A 18 -8.03 -14.02 -2.56
CA ASN A 18 -9.39 -13.82 -2.04
C ASN A 18 -10.49 -13.99 -3.09
N ASN A 19 -10.15 -14.36 -4.32
CA ASN A 19 -11.09 -14.38 -5.45
C ASN A 19 -11.81 -13.03 -5.65
N GLU A 20 -11.16 -11.91 -5.32
CA GLU A 20 -11.71 -10.58 -5.58
C GLU A 20 -11.92 -10.41 -7.09
N PRO A 21 -13.08 -9.91 -7.55
CA PRO A 21 -13.31 -9.69 -8.97
C PRO A 21 -12.24 -8.75 -9.57
N LEU A 22 -11.60 -9.18 -10.66
CA LEU A 22 -10.65 -8.40 -11.44
C LEU A 22 -11.25 -8.09 -12.80
N CYS A 23 -11.34 -6.82 -13.15
CA CYS A 23 -11.68 -6.40 -14.51
C CYS A 23 -10.39 -6.11 -15.28
N GLU A 24 -9.96 -7.03 -16.12
CA GLU A 24 -8.72 -6.90 -16.87
C GLU A 24 -8.68 -5.65 -17.75
N TYR A 25 -9.80 -5.29 -18.37
CA TYR A 25 -9.89 -4.07 -19.18
C TYR A 25 -9.56 -2.82 -18.35
N ILE A 26 -10.13 -2.69 -17.15
CA ILE A 26 -9.87 -1.54 -16.26
C ILE A 26 -8.45 -1.60 -15.70
N TYR A 27 -7.95 -2.80 -15.41
CA TYR A 27 -6.56 -3.02 -15.01
C TYR A 27 -5.60 -2.51 -16.08
N ASP A 28 -5.73 -3.00 -17.31
CA ASP A 28 -4.86 -2.65 -18.43
C ASP A 28 -4.95 -1.18 -18.79
N LEU A 29 -6.17 -0.61 -18.82
CA LEU A 29 -6.38 0.82 -19.04
C LEU A 29 -5.60 1.66 -18.03
N THR A 30 -5.66 1.28 -16.76
CA THR A 30 -4.94 1.99 -15.68
C THR A 30 -3.45 1.79 -15.81
N TYR A 31 -2.98 0.57 -16.04
CA TYR A 31 -1.57 0.23 -16.18
C TYR A 31 -0.91 0.99 -17.34
N GLN A 32 -1.50 0.94 -18.53
CA GLN A 32 -1.01 1.68 -19.71
C GLN A 32 -1.01 3.19 -19.47
N THR A 33 -2.05 3.70 -18.82
CA THR A 33 -2.14 5.13 -18.48
C THR A 33 -1.00 5.57 -17.56
N VAL A 34 -0.71 4.80 -16.52
CA VAL A 34 0.40 5.09 -15.60
C VAL A 34 1.75 5.02 -16.32
N THR A 35 1.97 3.96 -17.08
CA THR A 35 3.20 3.73 -17.83
C THR A 35 3.47 4.88 -18.82
N SER A 36 2.44 5.43 -19.44
CA SER A 36 2.57 6.53 -20.40
C SER A 36 3.14 7.84 -19.81
N VAL A 37 3.09 8.02 -18.48
CA VAL A 37 3.55 9.24 -17.79
C VAL A 37 4.65 8.99 -16.77
N ALA A 38 5.01 7.73 -16.51
CA ALA A 38 5.93 7.35 -15.44
C ALA A 38 7.31 8.01 -15.55
N ASP A 39 7.83 8.18 -16.77
CA ASP A 39 9.16 8.72 -17.05
C ASP A 39 9.14 10.25 -17.36
N MET A 40 8.02 10.91 -17.11
CA MET A 40 7.89 12.34 -17.40
C MET A 40 8.26 13.26 -16.21
N GLY A 41 8.81 12.71 -15.12
CA GLY A 41 9.09 13.45 -13.88
C GLY A 41 9.84 14.77 -14.10
N GLU A 42 11.02 14.74 -14.73
CA GLU A 42 11.82 15.94 -15.02
C GLU A 42 11.07 17.00 -15.85
N LYS A 43 10.34 16.54 -16.87
CA LYS A 43 9.55 17.44 -17.74
C LYS A 43 8.39 18.07 -16.99
N ILE A 44 7.75 17.33 -16.08
CA ILE A 44 6.66 17.84 -15.23
C ILE A 44 7.22 18.90 -14.26
N ILE A 45 8.35 18.64 -13.62
CA ILE A 45 9.02 19.59 -12.72
C ILE A 45 9.46 20.85 -13.47
N SER A 46 9.98 20.72 -14.69
CA SER A 46 10.34 21.86 -15.55
C SER A 46 9.13 22.56 -16.20
N ARG A 47 7.92 22.12 -15.85
CA ARG A 47 6.65 22.70 -16.34
C ARG A 47 6.44 22.58 -17.85
N ASP A 48 6.95 21.51 -18.48
CA ASP A 48 6.64 21.23 -19.87
C ASP A 48 5.14 21.03 -20.07
N GLU A 49 4.54 21.88 -20.90
CA GLU A 49 3.09 21.94 -21.10
C GLU A 49 2.51 20.62 -21.59
N LYS A 50 3.21 19.93 -22.50
CA LYS A 50 2.75 18.63 -23.04
C LYS A 50 2.77 17.54 -21.98
N SER A 51 3.79 17.52 -21.12
CA SER A 51 3.92 16.55 -20.05
C SER A 51 2.90 16.79 -18.93
N ILE A 52 2.61 18.06 -18.61
CA ILE A 52 1.53 18.42 -17.67
C ILE A 52 0.17 18.01 -18.25
N ALA A 53 -0.09 18.29 -19.53
CA ALA A 53 -1.34 17.89 -20.19
C ALA A 53 -1.50 16.34 -20.20
N ALA A 54 -0.41 15.59 -20.44
CA ALA A 54 -0.41 14.14 -20.40
C ALA A 54 -0.73 13.64 -18.98
N LEU A 55 -0.10 14.22 -17.93
CA LEU A 55 -0.38 13.88 -16.53
C LEU A 55 -1.85 14.15 -16.18
N MET A 56 -2.39 15.30 -16.56
CA MET A 56 -3.80 15.63 -16.29
C MET A 56 -4.75 14.66 -16.98
N ARG A 57 -4.47 14.30 -18.23
CA ARG A 57 -5.24 13.27 -18.95
C ARG A 57 -5.18 11.92 -18.22
N ALA A 58 -4.01 11.52 -17.77
CA ALA A 58 -3.82 10.27 -17.03
C ALA A 58 -4.63 10.26 -15.72
N LEU A 59 -4.64 11.37 -14.98
CA LEU A 59 -5.45 11.50 -13.76
C LEU A 59 -6.96 11.36 -14.04
N VAL A 60 -7.44 11.98 -15.13
CA VAL A 60 -8.85 11.87 -15.55
C VAL A 60 -9.20 10.44 -15.95
N ILE A 61 -8.35 9.76 -16.73
CA ILE A 61 -8.58 8.35 -17.13
C ILE A 61 -8.66 7.43 -15.90
N VAL A 62 -7.75 7.58 -14.93
CA VAL A 62 -7.81 6.80 -13.68
C VAL A 62 -9.07 7.13 -12.89
N GLY A 63 -9.53 8.39 -12.87
CA GLY A 63 -10.81 8.77 -12.28
C GLY A 63 -12.01 8.06 -12.95
N ILE A 64 -12.00 7.98 -14.28
CA ILE A 64 -13.00 7.24 -15.05
C ILE A 64 -12.93 5.74 -14.72
N ALA A 65 -11.74 5.15 -14.64
CA ALA A 65 -11.55 3.75 -14.25
C ALA A 65 -12.17 3.44 -12.87
N MET A 66 -11.98 4.34 -11.88
CA MET A 66 -12.64 4.21 -10.57
C MET A 66 -14.17 4.31 -10.67
N ALA A 67 -14.69 5.20 -11.51
CA ALA A 67 -16.13 5.35 -11.71
C ALA A 67 -16.77 4.07 -12.31
N TYR A 68 -16.12 3.46 -13.29
CA TYR A 68 -16.55 2.18 -13.87
C TYR A 68 -16.52 1.02 -12.86
N MET A 69 -15.50 0.99 -11.99
CA MET A 69 -15.40 -0.03 -10.94
C MET A 69 -16.37 0.20 -9.77
N GLY A 70 -16.92 1.41 -9.62
CA GLY A 70 -17.73 1.78 -8.46
C GLY A 70 -16.93 1.86 -7.15
N ASN A 71 -15.60 1.78 -7.22
CA ASN A 71 -14.71 1.87 -6.07
C ASN A 71 -13.32 2.35 -6.48
N SER A 72 -12.44 2.61 -5.50
CA SER A 72 -11.09 3.13 -5.73
C SER A 72 -10.02 2.06 -5.97
N ARG A 73 -10.38 0.80 -6.22
CA ARG A 73 -9.41 -0.31 -6.41
C ARG A 73 -8.38 -0.03 -7.51
N PRO A 74 -8.73 0.56 -8.68
CA PRO A 74 -7.75 0.91 -9.70
C PRO A 74 -6.75 1.99 -9.31
N ALA A 75 -6.98 2.68 -8.20
CA ALA A 75 -6.22 3.87 -7.83
C ALA A 75 -5.64 3.86 -6.41
N SER A 76 -6.02 2.90 -5.56
CA SER A 76 -5.68 2.89 -4.13
C SER A 76 -5.43 1.46 -3.65
N GLY A 77 -4.24 1.18 -3.16
CA GLY A 77 -3.78 -0.08 -2.60
C GLY A 77 -3.01 0.13 -1.30
N SER A 78 -2.02 -0.71 -1.05
CA SER A 78 -1.18 -0.68 0.15
C SER A 78 -0.46 0.65 0.37
N GLU A 79 -0.04 1.33 -0.68
CA GLU A 79 0.59 2.64 -0.62
C GLU A 79 -0.34 3.71 -0.03
N HIS A 80 -1.64 3.63 -0.33
CA HIS A 80 -2.63 4.51 0.28
C HIS A 80 -2.97 4.09 1.72
N HIS A 81 -2.93 2.79 2.04
CA HIS A 81 -3.11 2.35 3.43
C HIS A 81 -2.03 2.95 4.33
N LEU A 82 -0.77 2.91 3.89
CA LEU A 82 0.34 3.53 4.62
C LEU A 82 0.19 5.05 4.73
N SER A 83 -0.14 5.74 3.63
CA SER A 83 -0.38 7.19 3.64
C SER A 83 -1.50 7.57 4.61
N HIS A 84 -2.62 6.87 4.57
CA HIS A 84 -3.72 7.09 5.52
C HIS A 84 -3.35 6.77 6.97
N TYR A 85 -2.47 5.79 7.19
CA TYR A 85 -1.95 5.55 8.53
C TYR A 85 -1.23 6.77 9.10
N PHE A 86 -0.31 7.38 8.32
CA PHE A 86 0.43 8.56 8.76
C PHE A 86 -0.50 9.75 8.98
N GLU A 87 -1.43 9.98 8.08
CA GLU A 87 -2.44 11.04 8.17
C GLU A 87 -3.35 10.87 9.39
N VAL A 88 -3.96 9.69 9.58
CA VAL A 88 -4.88 9.41 10.70
C VAL A 88 -4.15 9.50 12.03
N THR A 89 -2.98 8.89 12.17
CA THR A 89 -2.21 8.95 13.43
C THR A 89 -1.68 10.36 13.72
N GLY A 90 -1.29 11.10 12.68
CA GLY A 90 -0.89 12.49 12.79
C GLY A 90 -2.04 13.38 13.29
N LEU A 91 -3.22 13.27 12.68
CA LEU A 91 -4.43 14.00 13.10
C LEU A 91 -4.83 13.65 14.53
N LEU A 92 -4.85 12.37 14.91
CA LEU A 92 -5.24 11.92 16.24
C LEU A 92 -4.31 12.44 17.34
N ARG A 93 -3.01 12.61 17.03
CA ARG A 93 -1.99 12.98 18.04
C ARG A 93 -1.51 14.42 17.94
N GLY A 94 -1.98 15.17 16.92
CA GLY A 94 -1.46 16.51 16.63
C GLY A 94 0.00 16.50 16.18
N GLU A 95 0.46 15.40 15.54
CA GLU A 95 1.81 15.24 15.01
C GLU A 95 1.88 15.65 13.54
N PRO A 96 3.03 16.17 13.07
CA PRO A 96 3.20 16.50 11.66
C PRO A 96 3.16 15.24 10.77
N TYR A 97 2.67 15.41 9.55
CA TYR A 97 2.69 14.42 8.49
C TYR A 97 2.80 15.12 7.13
N PHE A 98 3.23 14.39 6.11
CA PHE A 98 3.30 14.95 4.76
C PHE A 98 1.91 15.11 4.14
N CYS A 99 1.78 15.99 3.16
CA CYS A 99 0.57 16.01 2.36
C CYS A 99 0.40 14.67 1.63
N HIS A 100 -0.86 14.26 1.44
CA HIS A 100 -1.25 12.93 0.96
C HIS A 100 -0.43 12.42 -0.23
N GLY A 101 -0.21 13.23 -1.27
CA GLY A 101 0.54 12.81 -2.44
C GLY A 101 2.01 12.48 -2.16
N ILE A 102 2.64 13.17 -1.22
CA ILE A 102 4.02 12.92 -0.80
C ILE A 102 4.08 11.64 0.04
N ASP A 103 3.15 11.44 0.98
CA ASP A 103 3.08 10.19 1.73
C ASP A 103 2.81 8.98 0.83
N VAL A 104 1.96 9.11 -0.18
CA VAL A 104 1.68 8.03 -1.14
C VAL A 104 2.95 7.64 -1.92
N ILE A 105 3.78 8.59 -2.36
CA ILE A 105 4.99 8.22 -3.12
C ILE A 105 6.05 7.56 -2.24
N TYR A 106 6.28 8.04 -1.00
CA TYR A 106 7.15 7.35 -0.03
C TYR A 106 6.61 5.96 0.32
N SER A 107 5.30 5.85 0.52
CA SER A 107 4.63 4.58 0.77
C SER A 107 4.73 3.62 -0.41
N THR A 108 4.79 4.12 -1.65
CA THR A 108 5.06 3.31 -2.83
C THR A 108 6.45 2.67 -2.77
N TYR A 109 7.48 3.42 -2.33
CA TYR A 109 8.80 2.86 -2.10
C TYR A 109 8.79 1.77 -1.01
N VAL A 110 8.13 2.03 0.13
CA VAL A 110 8.00 1.04 1.20
C VAL A 110 7.36 -0.24 0.69
N THR A 111 6.24 -0.13 -0.01
CA THR A 111 5.52 -1.32 -0.52
C THR A 111 6.29 -2.05 -1.63
N ALA A 112 7.12 -1.36 -2.42
CA ALA A 112 8.03 -1.99 -3.37
C ALA A 112 9.09 -2.84 -2.64
N LYS A 113 9.66 -2.35 -1.52
CA LYS A 113 10.56 -3.14 -0.67
C LYS A 113 9.88 -4.40 -0.12
N LEU A 114 8.66 -4.27 0.41
CA LEU A 114 7.92 -5.42 0.94
C LEU A 114 7.69 -6.49 -0.14
N ARG A 115 7.34 -6.08 -1.38
CA ARG A 115 7.18 -7.00 -2.50
C ARG A 115 8.49 -7.69 -2.87
N HIS A 116 9.57 -6.92 -2.92
CA HIS A 116 10.90 -7.46 -3.21
C HIS A 116 11.35 -8.49 -2.15
N GLU A 117 11.12 -8.23 -0.88
CA GLU A 117 11.43 -9.16 0.20
C GLU A 117 10.58 -10.44 0.10
N LEU A 118 9.27 -10.32 -0.17
CA LEU A 118 8.39 -11.47 -0.39
C LEU A 118 8.81 -12.34 -1.57
N GLN A 119 9.29 -11.75 -2.66
CA GLN A 119 9.78 -12.51 -3.83
C GLN A 119 10.98 -13.40 -3.49
N ASN A 120 11.80 -13.01 -2.52
CA ASN A 120 13.06 -13.65 -2.17
C ASN A 120 12.90 -14.73 -1.09
N ILE A 121 11.69 -14.98 -0.56
CA ILE A 121 11.48 -16.10 0.35
C ILE A 121 11.22 -17.39 -0.43
N ASP A 122 11.81 -18.49 0.03
CA ASP A 122 11.64 -19.79 -0.63
C ASP A 122 10.24 -20.36 -0.44
N SER A 123 9.68 -20.18 0.76
CA SER A 123 8.35 -20.69 1.11
C SER A 123 7.73 -19.83 2.21
N PRO A 124 6.44 -19.48 2.09
CA PRO A 124 5.73 -18.76 3.13
C PRO A 124 5.58 -19.60 4.41
N LYS A 125 5.89 -18.97 5.54
CA LYS A 125 5.73 -19.57 6.88
C LYS A 125 4.65 -18.81 7.63
N ASN A 126 3.85 -19.51 8.42
CA ASN A 126 2.77 -18.91 9.19
C ASN A 126 3.29 -18.25 10.46
N LYS A 127 2.66 -17.14 10.83
CA LYS A 127 2.72 -16.57 12.18
C LYS A 127 1.42 -16.90 12.90
N ALA A 128 1.50 -17.33 14.14
CA ALA A 128 0.32 -17.47 14.99
C ALA A 128 -0.29 -16.07 15.21
N PHE A 129 -1.60 -15.95 15.04
CA PHE A 129 -2.34 -14.72 15.30
C PHE A 129 -2.84 -14.73 16.75
N ASP A 130 -2.54 -13.63 17.47
CA ASP A 130 -3.06 -13.37 18.82
C ASP A 130 -4.03 -12.18 18.73
N ALA A 131 -5.32 -12.46 18.95
CA ALA A 131 -6.38 -11.49 18.83
C ALA A 131 -6.31 -10.39 19.92
N ASP A 132 -5.91 -10.78 21.13
CA ASP A 132 -5.82 -9.82 22.25
C ASP A 132 -4.60 -8.90 22.06
N GLU A 133 -3.45 -9.45 21.67
CA GLU A 133 -2.28 -8.66 21.31
C GLU A 133 -2.60 -7.69 20.18
N TRP A 134 -3.27 -8.16 19.12
CA TRP A 134 -3.69 -7.32 18.00
C TRP A 134 -4.61 -6.18 18.44
N LYS A 135 -5.69 -6.45 19.21
CA LYS A 135 -6.61 -5.41 19.71
C LYS A 135 -5.90 -4.38 20.57
N ASN A 136 -5.00 -4.82 21.44
CA ASN A 136 -4.21 -3.94 22.29
C ASN A 136 -3.31 -3.03 21.45
N ASN A 137 -2.69 -3.56 20.39
CA ASN A 137 -1.88 -2.76 19.47
C ASN A 137 -2.73 -1.80 18.63
N ILE A 138 -3.90 -2.19 18.14
CA ILE A 138 -4.81 -1.26 17.44
C ILE A 138 -5.19 -0.09 18.36
N ARG A 139 -5.52 -0.36 19.63
CA ARG A 139 -5.80 0.71 20.61
C ARG A 139 -4.58 1.58 20.92
N ARG A 140 -3.39 0.99 21.01
CA ARG A 140 -2.13 1.73 21.17
C ARG A 140 -1.86 2.67 20.00
N VAL A 141 -2.09 2.20 18.78
CA VAL A 141 -1.75 2.91 17.54
C VAL A 141 -2.80 3.97 17.19
N TYR A 142 -4.08 3.63 17.26
CA TYR A 142 -5.19 4.47 16.80
C TYR A 142 -6.05 5.05 17.92
N GLY A 143 -5.76 4.70 19.18
CA GLY A 143 -6.36 5.34 20.33
C GLY A 143 -5.54 6.53 20.80
N VAL A 144 -6.22 7.52 21.38
CA VAL A 144 -5.61 8.63 22.14
C VAL A 144 -6.27 8.69 23.51
N LYS A 145 -5.65 9.43 24.45
CA LYS A 145 -6.18 9.57 25.80
C LYS A 145 -7.66 10.03 25.73
N ASP A 146 -8.50 9.30 26.40
CA ASP A 146 -9.95 9.53 26.51
C ASP A 146 -10.76 9.42 25.19
N ASN A 147 -10.14 8.96 24.09
CA ASN A 147 -10.84 8.73 22.82
C ASN A 147 -10.31 7.48 22.10
N THR A 148 -11.08 6.40 22.14
CA THR A 148 -10.78 5.12 21.47
C THR A 148 -11.64 4.87 20.22
N ALA A 149 -12.53 5.79 19.87
CA ALA A 149 -13.54 5.59 18.83
C ALA A 149 -12.95 5.14 17.49
N THR A 150 -11.82 5.70 17.06
CA THR A 150 -11.14 5.29 15.82
C THR A 150 -10.62 3.85 15.94
N ALA A 151 -9.95 3.51 17.03
CA ALA A 151 -9.43 2.16 17.27
C ALA A 151 -10.57 1.13 17.36
N ASP A 152 -11.63 1.43 18.10
CA ASP A 152 -12.76 0.52 18.24
C ASP A 152 -13.53 0.34 16.93
N GLY A 153 -13.63 1.39 16.09
CA GLY A 153 -14.18 1.30 14.73
C GLY A 153 -13.35 0.39 13.82
N ILE A 154 -12.02 0.47 13.90
CA ILE A 154 -11.11 -0.41 13.15
C ILE A 154 -11.26 -1.87 13.62
N ILE A 155 -11.28 -2.11 14.94
CA ILE A 155 -11.50 -3.45 15.49
C ILE A 155 -12.82 -4.02 15.00
N ALA A 156 -13.91 -3.28 15.10
CA ALA A 156 -15.23 -3.72 14.65
C ALA A 156 -15.26 -4.03 13.15
N LEU A 157 -14.60 -3.22 12.31
CA LEU A 157 -14.48 -3.47 10.89
C LEU A 157 -13.77 -4.81 10.61
N GLN A 158 -12.62 -5.02 11.22
CA GLN A 158 -11.79 -6.22 10.97
C GLN A 158 -12.41 -7.49 11.55
N GLU A 159 -13.08 -7.41 12.69
CA GLU A 159 -13.86 -8.53 13.23
C GLU A 159 -15.03 -8.91 12.32
N LYS A 160 -15.73 -7.92 11.74
CA LYS A 160 -16.80 -8.15 10.77
C LYS A 160 -16.28 -8.80 9.48
N LEU A 161 -15.11 -8.39 8.99
CA LEU A 161 -14.48 -8.99 7.80
C LEU A 161 -13.97 -10.41 8.06
N GLY A 162 -13.49 -10.68 9.27
CA GLY A 162 -12.99 -11.99 9.69
C GLY A 162 -11.60 -12.36 9.17
N TRP A 163 -11.00 -11.57 8.28
CA TRP A 163 -9.71 -11.88 7.63
C TRP A 163 -8.54 -12.06 8.60
N ILE A 164 -8.57 -11.36 9.74
CA ILE A 164 -7.57 -11.48 10.80
C ILE A 164 -7.51 -12.89 11.39
N TYR A 165 -8.61 -13.66 11.33
CA TYR A 165 -8.71 -15.01 11.83
C TYR A 165 -8.42 -16.08 10.77
N GLU A 166 -8.32 -15.69 9.49
CA GLU A 166 -8.13 -16.63 8.40
C GLU A 166 -6.65 -17.02 8.25
N ASN A 167 -6.39 -18.30 8.18
CA ASN A 167 -5.08 -18.83 7.80
C ASN A 167 -5.00 -18.96 6.27
N LYS A 168 -4.36 -17.99 5.60
CA LYS A 168 -4.19 -18.01 4.15
C LYS A 168 -2.95 -18.78 3.67
N LEU A 169 -2.17 -19.35 4.58
CA LEU A 169 -0.96 -20.09 4.23
C LEU A 169 -1.17 -21.23 3.23
N PRO A 170 -2.26 -22.03 3.29
CA PRO A 170 -2.53 -23.05 2.28
C PRO A 170 -2.63 -22.46 0.85
N ILE A 171 -3.38 -21.37 0.68
CA ILE A 171 -3.53 -20.68 -0.61
C ILE A 171 -2.18 -20.09 -1.06
N TYR A 172 -1.40 -19.48 -0.15
CA TYR A 172 -0.08 -18.96 -0.48
C TYR A 172 0.85 -20.05 -1.01
N ARG A 173 0.86 -21.23 -0.39
CA ARG A 173 1.70 -22.36 -0.82
C ARG A 173 1.25 -22.94 -2.15
N GLU A 174 -0.04 -23.11 -2.34
CA GLU A 174 -0.63 -23.62 -3.59
C GLU A 174 -0.34 -22.69 -4.76
N LYS A 175 -0.50 -21.38 -4.55
CA LYS A 175 -0.42 -20.34 -5.57
C LYS A 175 0.92 -19.58 -5.57
N TRP A 176 1.94 -20.09 -4.89
CA TRP A 176 3.16 -19.33 -4.63
C TRP A 176 3.88 -18.87 -5.90
N SER A 177 3.92 -19.68 -6.95
CA SER A 177 4.52 -19.31 -8.24
C SER A 177 3.79 -18.12 -8.87
N GLU A 178 2.46 -18.19 -8.92
CA GLU A 178 1.60 -17.15 -9.47
C GLU A 178 1.69 -15.84 -8.66
N ILE A 179 1.72 -15.96 -7.32
CA ILE A 179 1.92 -14.84 -6.41
C ILE A 179 3.26 -14.16 -6.67
N ARG A 180 4.35 -14.91 -6.82
CA ARG A 180 5.68 -14.36 -7.10
C ARG A 180 5.75 -13.63 -8.44
N GLU A 181 5.09 -14.13 -9.47
CA GLU A 181 4.97 -13.45 -10.76
C GLU A 181 4.26 -12.10 -10.61
N VAL A 182 3.15 -12.06 -9.86
CA VAL A 182 2.44 -10.80 -9.58
C VAL A 182 3.32 -9.85 -8.79
N LEU A 183 4.00 -10.31 -7.73
CA LEU A 183 4.89 -9.46 -6.94
C LEU A 183 6.03 -8.86 -7.78
N ALA A 184 6.52 -9.61 -8.78
CA ALA A 184 7.57 -9.16 -9.71
C ALA A 184 7.05 -8.14 -10.76
N ASP A 185 5.76 -8.12 -11.05
CA ASP A 185 5.11 -7.18 -11.99
C ASP A 185 4.87 -5.80 -11.34
N SER A 186 5.92 -5.26 -10.70
CA SER A 186 5.90 -3.98 -10.00
C SER A 186 7.28 -3.34 -10.10
N PRO A 187 7.41 -2.02 -10.17
CA PRO A 187 8.71 -1.36 -10.14
C PRO A 187 9.53 -1.80 -8.93
N THR A 188 10.83 -2.01 -9.15
CA THR A 188 11.76 -2.34 -8.05
C THR A 188 11.91 -1.17 -7.07
N PRO A 189 12.38 -1.43 -5.83
CA PRO A 189 12.65 -0.35 -4.88
C PRO A 189 13.60 0.72 -5.43
N GLU A 190 14.64 0.31 -6.18
CA GLU A 190 15.61 1.20 -6.81
C GLU A 190 14.94 2.10 -7.85
N ARG A 191 14.06 1.54 -8.67
CA ARG A 191 13.31 2.29 -9.68
C ARG A 191 12.37 3.32 -9.04
N VAL A 192 11.68 2.96 -7.95
CA VAL A 192 10.84 3.92 -7.22
C VAL A 192 11.69 5.01 -6.58
N LEU A 193 12.87 4.67 -6.07
CA LEU A 193 13.80 5.64 -5.50
C LEU A 193 14.28 6.65 -6.55
N GLU A 194 14.69 6.20 -7.73
CA GLU A 194 15.03 7.09 -8.86
C GLU A 194 13.88 8.07 -9.20
N MET A 195 12.65 7.57 -9.22
CA MET A 195 11.48 8.41 -9.47
C MET A 195 11.25 9.46 -8.37
N LEU A 196 11.49 9.11 -7.08
CA LEU A 196 11.46 10.04 -5.95
C LEU A 196 12.50 11.14 -6.13
N GLU A 197 13.75 10.77 -6.38
CA GLU A 197 14.87 11.70 -6.54
C GLU A 197 14.67 12.63 -7.73
N THR A 198 14.13 12.12 -8.85
CA THR A 198 13.80 12.89 -10.04
C THR A 198 12.84 14.05 -9.75
N VAL A 199 11.95 13.90 -8.79
CA VAL A 199 11.00 14.96 -8.38
C VAL A 199 11.47 15.74 -7.13
N GLY A 200 12.72 15.56 -6.72
CA GLY A 200 13.35 16.29 -5.63
C GLY A 200 12.94 15.81 -4.23
N LEU A 201 12.46 14.58 -4.10
CA LEU A 201 12.15 13.97 -2.81
C LEU A 201 13.31 13.09 -2.34
N SER A 202 13.51 13.02 -1.02
CA SER A 202 14.58 12.25 -0.39
C SER A 202 14.01 11.30 0.67
N LEU A 203 14.49 10.06 0.70
CA LEU A 203 14.15 9.13 1.79
C LEU A 203 14.56 9.66 3.15
N LYS A 204 15.61 10.49 3.23
CA LYS A 204 16.03 11.13 4.47
C LYS A 204 14.92 11.99 5.05
N ASP A 205 14.15 12.72 4.23
CA ASP A 205 13.04 13.55 4.70
C ASP A 205 11.93 12.67 5.31
N PHE A 206 11.63 11.53 4.68
CA PHE A 206 10.69 10.56 5.21
C PHE A 206 11.15 9.96 6.55
N GLU A 207 12.42 9.62 6.65
CA GLU A 207 13.01 9.08 7.87
C GLU A 207 13.12 10.12 9.02
N CYS A 208 13.31 11.38 8.68
CA CYS A 208 13.26 12.47 9.64
C CYS A 208 11.83 12.77 10.12
N MET A 209 10.84 12.65 9.24
CA MET A 209 9.42 12.89 9.57
C MET A 209 8.86 11.79 10.45
N TYR A 210 9.16 10.53 10.15
CA TYR A 210 8.57 9.38 10.81
C TYR A 210 9.62 8.51 11.50
N SER A 211 9.51 8.36 12.81
CA SER A 211 10.40 7.49 13.59
C SER A 211 10.36 6.04 13.07
N VAL A 212 11.41 5.27 13.37
CA VAL A 212 11.49 3.85 13.04
C VAL A 212 10.28 3.09 13.57
N GLU A 213 9.85 3.37 14.81
CA GLU A 213 8.69 2.75 15.43
C GLU A 213 7.41 3.07 14.65
N LYS A 214 7.18 4.36 14.30
CA LYS A 214 6.00 4.78 13.54
C LYS A 214 5.95 4.12 12.15
N ARG A 215 7.09 3.97 11.48
CA ARG A 215 7.20 3.27 10.19
C ARG A 215 6.92 1.76 10.31
N ARG A 216 7.41 1.12 11.38
CA ARG A 216 7.11 -0.30 11.67
C ARG A 216 5.64 -0.53 11.99
N ASP A 217 5.05 0.34 12.80
CA ASP A 217 3.62 0.29 13.10
C ASP A 217 2.77 0.50 11.83
N ALA A 218 3.18 1.41 10.93
CA ALA A 218 2.52 1.62 9.66
C ALA A 218 2.45 0.32 8.83
N ILE A 219 3.57 -0.39 8.66
CA ILE A 219 3.62 -1.65 7.89
C ILE A 219 2.70 -2.71 8.52
N ARG A 220 2.64 -2.77 9.85
CA ARG A 220 1.83 -3.77 10.57
C ARG A 220 0.34 -3.47 10.58
N TYR A 221 -0.02 -2.21 10.78
CA TYR A 221 -1.39 -1.85 11.16
C TYR A 221 -2.12 -0.96 10.14
N ALA A 222 -1.45 -0.46 9.09
CA ALA A 222 -2.14 0.31 8.06
C ALA A 222 -3.16 -0.51 7.28
N LYS A 223 -2.95 -1.82 7.11
CA LYS A 223 -3.89 -2.75 6.47
C LYS A 223 -5.25 -2.78 7.15
N ASP A 224 -5.27 -2.56 8.47
CA ASP A 224 -6.47 -2.66 9.28
C ASP A 224 -7.45 -1.49 9.08
N LEU A 225 -7.00 -0.38 8.46
CA LEU A 225 -7.82 0.80 8.17
C LEU A 225 -8.93 0.55 7.13
N LYS A 226 -8.83 -0.51 6.32
CA LYS A 226 -9.75 -0.73 5.20
C LYS A 226 -10.12 -2.21 5.04
N ASP A 227 -11.23 -2.43 4.35
CA ASP A 227 -11.77 -3.71 3.93
C ASP A 227 -11.13 -4.18 2.61
N ARG A 228 -9.78 -4.17 2.53
CA ARG A 228 -9.09 -4.38 1.28
C ARG A 228 -7.81 -5.19 1.49
N TYR A 229 -7.73 -6.35 0.81
CA TYR A 229 -6.53 -7.16 0.82
C TYR A 229 -5.42 -6.49 0.00
N SER A 230 -4.17 -6.59 0.48
CA SER A 230 -2.98 -6.01 -0.12
C SER A 230 -1.71 -6.75 0.32
N VAL A 231 -0.56 -6.37 -0.23
CA VAL A 231 0.74 -6.92 0.18
C VAL A 231 1.01 -6.81 1.68
N LEU A 232 0.44 -5.82 2.37
CA LEU A 232 0.60 -5.66 3.82
C LEU A 232 -0.01 -6.83 4.60
N TRP A 233 -1.15 -7.38 4.16
CA TRP A 233 -1.74 -8.57 4.74
C TRP A 233 -0.85 -9.79 4.57
N MET A 234 -0.32 -10.00 3.36
CA MET A 234 0.58 -11.12 3.08
C MET A 234 1.85 -11.00 3.91
N TYR A 235 2.47 -9.83 3.96
CA TYR A 235 3.70 -9.56 4.69
C TYR A 235 3.56 -9.85 6.20
N GLU A 236 2.44 -9.46 6.82
CA GLU A 236 2.10 -9.80 8.20
C GLU A 236 1.98 -11.31 8.40
N GLN A 237 1.22 -11.98 7.54
CA GLN A 237 0.91 -13.40 7.70
C GLN A 237 2.11 -14.32 7.46
N VAL A 238 3.08 -13.92 6.63
CA VAL A 238 4.31 -14.71 6.41
C VAL A 238 5.45 -14.35 7.37
N ASN A 239 5.21 -13.44 8.30
CA ASN A 239 6.12 -13.10 9.41
C ASN A 239 7.52 -12.60 9.01
N LEU A 240 7.61 -11.64 8.09
CA LEU A 240 8.88 -11.05 7.67
C LEU A 240 9.33 -9.85 8.53
N PHE A 241 8.60 -9.45 9.55
CA PHE A 241 8.92 -8.26 10.36
C PHE A 241 10.25 -8.31 11.10
N ALA A 242 10.83 -9.52 11.30
CA ALA A 242 12.15 -9.66 11.92
C ALA A 242 13.28 -9.11 11.04
N THR A 243 13.05 -8.94 9.74
CA THR A 243 14.04 -8.47 8.76
C THR A 243 13.98 -6.97 8.51
N PHE A 244 12.92 -6.29 8.96
CA PHE A 244 12.76 -4.85 8.80
C PHE A 244 13.52 -4.10 9.91
N SER A 245 14.78 -3.85 9.68
CA SER A 245 15.67 -3.04 10.54
C SER A 245 15.90 -1.65 9.93
#